data_e3894592ff993b0d6cefba851f337558
#
_entry.id   e3894592ff993b0d6cefba851f337558
#
_cell.length_a   1.000
_cell.length_b   1.000
_cell.length_c   1.000
_cell.angle_alpha   90.00
_cell.angle_beta   90.00
_cell.angle_gamma   90.00
#
_symmetry.space_group_name_H-M   'P 1'
#
loop_
_entity.id
_entity.type
_entity.pdbx_description
1 polymer ?
#
loop_
_entity_poly.entity_id
_entity_poly.type
_entity_poly.pdbx_seq_one_letter_code
_entity_poly.pdbx_strand_id
1 'polypeptide(L)'
;AFKSCLYFFISDFYWQDNEISRAVFYMNKVRSEDYQIIFNGTPLGCAVGLRAIKLKEYPELRISMYKMLLEQFDDRIDELFLLYELAKLYKEQYDIKSAVLVMEEMVRISAKSRIKDDRIDMKQIQEEINFFYSKKGWIYKDLNKLINNIKYAIDIRSKKRLYSFIPDDFTVRFFDPTIQQWGVKELSIPSRWGRNIRFSPKFAEISTEDEVYLETTGWVFPQLTTWYFYFKRVDYPYDNTINGGWEWKGIYFGSWM
;
A
#
# COMPACT_ATOMS: atom_id res chain seq x y z
N ALA A 1 -25.85 14.24 -31.15
CA ALA A 1 -26.09 12.79 -31.09
C ALA A 1 -25.35 12.04 -32.21
N PHE A 2 -25.79 12.13 -33.46
CA PHE A 2 -25.20 11.35 -34.58
C PHE A 2 -23.67 11.55 -34.73
N LYS A 3 -23.21 12.81 -34.67
CA LYS A 3 -21.77 13.15 -34.82
C LYS A 3 -20.92 12.49 -33.72
N SER A 4 -21.38 12.47 -32.48
CA SER A 4 -20.65 11.85 -31.34
C SER A 4 -20.54 10.34 -31.51
N CYS A 5 -21.60 9.66 -31.93
CA CYS A 5 -21.54 8.23 -32.27
C CYS A 5 -20.57 7.96 -33.41
N LEU A 6 -20.57 8.80 -34.47
CA LEU A 6 -19.63 8.68 -35.58
C LEU A 6 -18.17 8.89 -35.11
N TYR A 7 -17.90 9.90 -34.29
CA TYR A 7 -16.57 10.13 -33.74
C TYR A 7 -16.07 8.95 -32.87
N PHE A 8 -16.94 8.37 -32.05
CA PHE A 8 -16.59 7.19 -31.29
C PHE A 8 -16.28 6.00 -32.20
N PHE A 9 -17.08 5.77 -33.26
CA PHE A 9 -16.83 4.71 -34.21
C PHE A 9 -15.50 4.90 -34.95
N ILE A 10 -15.19 6.14 -35.40
CA ILE A 10 -13.89 6.45 -36.02
C ILE A 10 -12.75 6.23 -35.03
N SER A 11 -12.94 6.63 -33.77
CA SER A 11 -11.96 6.37 -32.72
C SER A 11 -11.69 4.87 -32.53
N ASP A 12 -12.75 4.06 -32.52
CA ASP A 12 -12.62 2.61 -32.39
C ASP A 12 -11.88 1.97 -33.57
N PHE A 13 -12.12 2.44 -34.79
CA PHE A 13 -11.38 2.04 -35.98
C PHE A 13 -9.88 2.32 -35.85
N TYR A 14 -9.48 3.55 -35.50
CA TYR A 14 -8.07 3.87 -35.29
C TYR A 14 -7.44 3.12 -34.10
N TRP A 15 -8.24 2.79 -33.07
CA TRP A 15 -7.80 1.95 -31.99
C TRP A 15 -7.41 0.55 -32.47
N GLN A 16 -8.23 -0.06 -33.31
CA GLN A 16 -7.98 -1.40 -33.87
C GLN A 16 -6.74 -1.41 -34.77
N ASP A 17 -6.49 -0.31 -35.48
CA ASP A 17 -5.30 -0.09 -36.31
C ASP A 17 -4.05 0.29 -35.50
N ASN A 18 -4.13 0.33 -34.17
CA ASN A 18 -3.05 0.77 -33.26
C ASN A 18 -2.59 2.23 -33.48
N GLU A 19 -3.41 3.05 -34.11
CA GLU A 19 -3.16 4.48 -34.29
C GLU A 19 -3.70 5.29 -33.12
N ILE A 20 -3.12 5.10 -31.93
CA ILE A 20 -3.63 5.57 -30.65
C ILE A 20 -3.86 7.08 -30.61
N SER A 21 -2.93 7.89 -31.14
CA SER A 21 -3.08 9.35 -31.15
C SER A 21 -4.31 9.81 -31.93
N ARG A 22 -4.63 9.17 -33.04
CA ARG A 22 -5.84 9.47 -33.84
C ARG A 22 -7.09 8.98 -33.11
N ALA A 23 -7.04 7.79 -32.49
CA ALA A 23 -8.13 7.30 -31.68
C ALA A 23 -8.49 8.28 -30.57
N VAL A 24 -7.50 8.76 -29.80
CA VAL A 24 -7.68 9.77 -28.75
C VAL A 24 -8.23 11.08 -29.31
N PHE A 25 -7.73 11.55 -30.45
CA PHE A 25 -8.25 12.76 -31.10
C PHE A 25 -9.76 12.68 -31.38
N TYR A 26 -10.22 11.57 -31.96
CA TYR A 26 -11.66 11.40 -32.25
C TYR A 26 -12.46 11.11 -30.98
N MET A 27 -11.93 10.41 -30.00
CA MET A 27 -12.56 10.20 -28.69
C MET A 27 -12.86 11.54 -28.00
N ASN A 28 -11.92 12.49 -28.03
CA ASN A 28 -12.10 13.84 -27.48
C ASN A 28 -13.10 14.71 -28.26
N LYS A 29 -13.56 14.28 -29.44
CA LYS A 29 -14.65 14.95 -30.18
C LYS A 29 -16.03 14.50 -29.76
N VAL A 30 -16.13 13.42 -28.98
CA VAL A 30 -17.40 12.96 -28.40
C VAL A 30 -17.83 13.96 -27.33
N ARG A 31 -19.02 14.54 -27.47
CA ARG A 31 -19.52 15.58 -26.57
C ARG A 31 -20.12 14.96 -25.31
N SER A 32 -19.86 15.58 -24.17
CA SER A 32 -20.37 15.11 -22.86
C SER A 32 -21.90 15.10 -22.81
N GLU A 33 -22.59 16.03 -23.50
CA GLU A 33 -24.06 16.06 -23.55
C GLU A 33 -24.66 14.84 -24.26
N ASP A 34 -23.85 14.13 -25.05
CA ASP A 34 -24.24 12.94 -25.79
C ASP A 34 -23.93 11.63 -25.04
N TYR A 35 -23.32 11.67 -23.84
CA TYR A 35 -22.86 10.48 -23.10
C TYR A 35 -24.00 9.51 -22.70
N GLN A 36 -25.21 10.02 -22.48
CA GLN A 36 -26.36 9.17 -22.13
C GLN A 36 -27.02 8.50 -23.35
N ILE A 37 -26.57 8.79 -24.56
CA ILE A 37 -27.12 8.17 -25.78
C ILE A 37 -26.76 6.69 -25.78
N ILE A 38 -27.74 5.84 -26.00
CA ILE A 38 -27.52 4.39 -26.11
C ILE A 38 -26.95 4.07 -27.49
N PHE A 39 -25.76 3.52 -27.50
CA PHE A 39 -25.06 3.03 -28.68
C PHE A 39 -24.73 1.54 -28.51
N ASN A 40 -25.29 0.69 -29.36
CA ASN A 40 -25.14 -0.77 -29.25
C ASN A 40 -25.50 -1.33 -27.83
N GLY A 41 -26.57 -0.82 -27.23
CA GLY A 41 -27.02 -1.27 -25.90
C GLY A 41 -26.27 -0.69 -24.71
N THR A 42 -25.25 0.13 -24.94
CA THR A 42 -24.44 0.76 -23.90
C THR A 42 -24.49 2.28 -24.03
N PRO A 43 -24.55 3.06 -22.93
CA PRO A 43 -24.38 4.50 -23.01
C PRO A 43 -23.05 4.87 -23.66
N LEU A 44 -23.08 5.85 -24.57
CA LEU A 44 -21.90 6.28 -25.33
C LEU A 44 -20.76 6.70 -24.39
N GLY A 45 -21.06 7.46 -23.33
CA GLY A 45 -20.05 7.85 -22.32
C GLY A 45 -19.41 6.67 -21.61
N CYS A 46 -20.20 5.64 -21.28
CA CYS A 46 -19.66 4.41 -20.70
C CYS A 46 -18.71 3.70 -21.68
N ALA A 47 -19.10 3.57 -22.96
CA ALA A 47 -18.24 2.97 -23.98
C ALA A 47 -16.94 3.75 -24.20
N VAL A 48 -17.03 5.08 -24.28
CA VAL A 48 -15.87 5.99 -24.38
C VAL A 48 -14.95 5.85 -23.16
N GLY A 49 -15.50 5.91 -21.95
CA GLY A 49 -14.75 5.83 -20.71
C GLY A 49 -14.02 4.49 -20.57
N LEU A 50 -14.72 3.36 -20.79
CA LEU A 50 -14.11 2.02 -20.70
C LEU A 50 -13.03 1.79 -21.76
N ARG A 51 -13.07 2.50 -22.86
CA ARG A 51 -11.98 2.48 -23.87
C ARG A 51 -10.82 3.36 -23.41
N ALA A 52 -11.09 4.58 -22.98
CA ALA A 52 -10.07 5.56 -22.61
C ALA A 52 -9.22 5.12 -21.40
N ILE A 53 -9.79 4.45 -20.40
CA ILE A 53 -9.03 3.97 -19.23
C ILE A 53 -7.95 2.94 -19.59
N LYS A 54 -7.98 2.36 -20.78
CA LYS A 54 -6.95 1.43 -21.27
C LYS A 54 -5.73 2.13 -21.89
N LEU A 55 -5.79 3.44 -22.07
CA LEU A 55 -4.75 4.27 -22.71
C LEU A 55 -3.62 4.60 -21.72
N LYS A 56 -2.69 3.69 -21.50
CA LYS A 56 -1.62 3.82 -20.50
C LYS A 56 -0.78 5.11 -20.66
N GLU A 57 -0.59 5.56 -21.89
CA GLU A 57 0.23 6.73 -22.23
C GLU A 57 -0.46 8.08 -21.93
N TYR A 58 -1.74 8.06 -21.51
CA TYR A 58 -2.56 9.27 -21.28
C TYR A 58 -3.14 9.28 -19.87
N PRO A 59 -2.32 9.43 -18.81
CA PRO A 59 -2.77 9.30 -17.43
C PRO A 59 -3.85 10.33 -17.06
N GLU A 60 -3.75 11.57 -17.50
CA GLU A 60 -4.75 12.61 -17.21
C GLU A 60 -6.12 12.31 -17.85
N LEU A 61 -6.12 11.81 -19.08
CA LEU A 61 -7.34 11.36 -19.74
C LEU A 61 -7.96 10.17 -18.98
N ARG A 62 -7.14 9.21 -18.58
CA ARG A 62 -7.60 8.06 -17.77
C ARG A 62 -8.24 8.53 -16.46
N ILE A 63 -7.59 9.43 -15.71
CA ILE A 63 -8.12 10.00 -14.47
C ILE A 63 -9.50 10.65 -14.72
N SER A 64 -9.60 11.49 -15.75
CA SER A 64 -10.87 12.15 -16.08
C SER A 64 -11.97 11.16 -16.44
N MET A 65 -11.63 10.09 -17.16
CA MET A 65 -12.59 9.06 -17.56
C MET A 65 -13.00 8.15 -16.40
N TYR A 66 -12.08 7.81 -15.49
CA TYR A 66 -12.44 7.11 -14.25
C TYR A 66 -13.46 7.91 -13.44
N LYS A 67 -13.21 9.21 -13.25
CA LYS A 67 -14.13 10.08 -12.51
C LYS A 67 -15.50 10.16 -13.20
N MET A 68 -15.53 10.37 -14.49
CA MET A 68 -16.77 10.43 -15.27
C MET A 68 -17.55 9.12 -15.20
N LEU A 69 -16.87 7.97 -15.27
CA LEU A 69 -17.51 6.66 -15.13
C LEU A 69 -18.15 6.48 -13.75
N LEU A 70 -17.41 6.83 -12.68
CA LEU A 70 -17.86 6.74 -11.31
C LEU A 70 -19.01 7.70 -10.99
N GLU A 71 -19.03 8.89 -11.59
CA GLU A 71 -20.07 9.90 -11.36
C GLU A 71 -21.37 9.65 -12.14
N GLN A 72 -21.29 9.05 -13.34
CA GLN A 72 -22.43 8.98 -14.26
C GLN A 72 -22.94 7.55 -14.52
N PHE A 73 -22.16 6.53 -14.18
CA PHE A 73 -22.45 5.14 -14.58
C PHE A 73 -22.18 4.13 -13.46
N ASP A 74 -22.24 4.53 -12.21
CA ASP A 74 -21.93 3.71 -11.02
C ASP A 74 -22.78 2.42 -10.96
N ASP A 75 -24.04 2.47 -11.43
CA ASP A 75 -24.95 1.33 -11.49
C ASP A 75 -24.61 0.27 -12.56
N ARG A 76 -23.67 0.58 -13.46
CA ARG A 76 -23.32 -0.23 -14.65
C ARG A 76 -21.89 -0.71 -14.68
N ILE A 77 -21.12 -0.40 -13.66
CA ILE A 77 -19.70 -0.67 -13.57
C ILE A 77 -19.34 -1.32 -12.24
N ASP A 78 -18.21 -1.97 -12.20
CA ASP A 78 -17.61 -2.42 -10.94
C ASP A 78 -16.94 -1.21 -10.25
N GLU A 79 -17.74 -0.49 -9.46
CA GLU A 79 -17.32 0.76 -8.81
C GLU A 79 -16.08 0.57 -7.96
N LEU A 80 -16.04 -0.50 -7.13
CA LEU A 80 -14.91 -0.76 -6.24
C LEU A 80 -13.61 -1.02 -7.03
N PHE A 81 -13.70 -1.77 -8.11
CA PHE A 81 -12.55 -2.05 -8.97
C PHE A 81 -12.06 -0.80 -9.71
N LEU A 82 -12.97 0.05 -10.20
CA LEU A 82 -12.56 1.31 -10.85
C LEU A 82 -11.91 2.28 -9.89
N LEU A 83 -12.39 2.39 -8.65
CA LEU A 83 -11.73 3.16 -7.59
C LEU A 83 -10.34 2.62 -7.29
N TYR A 84 -10.19 1.29 -7.21
CA TYR A 84 -8.88 0.66 -6.99
C TYR A 84 -7.88 1.02 -8.10
N GLU A 85 -8.29 0.91 -9.36
CA GLU A 85 -7.44 1.27 -10.50
C GLU A 85 -7.13 2.78 -10.55
N LEU A 86 -8.10 3.63 -10.17
CA LEU A 86 -7.89 5.08 -10.04
C LEU A 86 -6.89 5.42 -8.93
N ALA A 87 -6.97 4.75 -7.77
CA ALA A 87 -6.00 4.94 -6.69
C ALA A 87 -4.59 4.53 -7.13
N LYS A 88 -4.45 3.42 -7.84
CA LYS A 88 -3.16 3.00 -8.42
C LYS A 88 -2.61 4.05 -9.39
N LEU A 89 -3.46 4.57 -10.27
CA LEU A 89 -3.05 5.57 -11.23
C LEU A 89 -2.58 6.87 -10.55
N TYR A 90 -3.24 7.32 -9.48
CA TYR A 90 -2.76 8.46 -8.69
C TYR A 90 -1.40 8.17 -8.03
N LYS A 91 -1.19 6.95 -7.52
CA LYS A 91 0.11 6.55 -6.97
C LYS A 91 1.21 6.56 -8.03
N GLU A 92 0.92 6.07 -9.25
CA GLU A 92 1.84 6.13 -10.40
C GLU A 92 2.22 7.57 -10.77
N GLN A 93 1.29 8.53 -10.58
CA GLN A 93 1.53 9.96 -10.80
C GLN A 93 2.11 10.69 -9.58
N TYR A 94 2.50 9.97 -8.53
CA TYR A 94 2.99 10.53 -7.25
C TYR A 94 1.99 11.44 -6.53
N ASP A 95 0.71 11.42 -6.89
CA ASP A 95 -0.36 12.11 -6.18
C ASP A 95 -0.95 11.23 -5.08
N ILE A 96 -0.16 11.02 -4.03
CA ILE A 96 -0.56 10.16 -2.90
C ILE A 96 -1.79 10.71 -2.16
N LYS A 97 -1.99 12.03 -2.16
CA LYS A 97 -3.16 12.63 -1.48
C LYS A 97 -4.46 12.23 -2.17
N SER A 98 -4.51 12.36 -3.49
CA SER A 98 -5.69 11.93 -4.27
C SER A 98 -5.87 10.40 -4.20
N ALA A 99 -4.78 9.63 -4.21
CA ALA A 99 -4.85 8.18 -4.02
C ALA A 99 -5.51 7.81 -2.69
N VAL A 100 -5.11 8.44 -1.58
CA VAL A 100 -5.66 8.17 -0.25
C VAL A 100 -7.15 8.53 -0.18
N LEU A 101 -7.57 9.66 -0.73
CA LEU A 101 -9.00 10.03 -0.78
C LEU A 101 -9.84 8.99 -1.51
N VAL A 102 -9.33 8.45 -2.62
CA VAL A 102 -10.00 7.38 -3.36
C VAL A 102 -10.02 6.08 -2.55
N MET A 103 -8.93 5.74 -1.86
CA MET A 103 -8.88 4.56 -0.98
C MET A 103 -9.85 4.67 0.19
N GLU A 104 -10.03 5.84 0.79
CA GLU A 104 -11.05 6.08 1.83
C GLU A 104 -12.47 5.85 1.30
N GLU A 105 -12.74 6.28 0.07
CA GLU A 105 -14.02 6.00 -0.59
C GLU A 105 -14.24 4.50 -0.80
N MET A 106 -13.20 3.75 -1.23
CA MET A 106 -13.26 2.29 -1.35
C MET A 106 -13.63 1.63 -0.01
N VAL A 107 -13.01 2.04 1.09
CA VAL A 107 -13.31 1.52 2.43
C VAL A 107 -14.76 1.81 2.80
N ARG A 108 -15.24 3.02 2.50
CA ARG A 108 -16.62 3.45 2.77
C ARG A 108 -17.65 2.60 2.01
N ILE A 109 -17.42 2.35 0.72
CA ILE A 109 -18.28 1.55 -0.15
C ILE A 109 -18.28 0.08 0.29
N SER A 110 -17.09 -0.49 0.49
CA SER A 110 -16.96 -1.88 0.93
C SER A 110 -17.67 -2.15 2.26
N ALA A 111 -17.60 -1.21 3.21
CA ALA A 111 -18.29 -1.32 4.49
C ALA A 111 -19.83 -1.28 4.35
N LYS A 112 -20.36 -0.48 3.41
CA LYS A 112 -21.80 -0.35 3.17
C LYS A 112 -22.42 -1.54 2.44
N SER A 113 -21.76 -1.96 1.36
CA SER A 113 -22.29 -2.97 0.44
C SER A 113 -21.99 -4.40 0.87
N ARG A 114 -21.08 -4.61 1.84
CA ARG A 114 -20.49 -5.91 2.20
C ARG A 114 -19.93 -6.67 0.99
N ILE A 115 -19.63 -5.95 -0.09
CA ILE A 115 -19.00 -6.52 -1.28
C ILE A 115 -17.55 -6.85 -0.92
N LYS A 116 -17.18 -8.11 -1.12
CA LYS A 116 -15.80 -8.55 -1.09
C LYS A 116 -15.39 -8.81 -2.53
N ASP A 117 -14.32 -8.18 -2.95
CA ASP A 117 -13.67 -8.46 -4.21
C ASP A 117 -12.31 -9.09 -3.88
N ASP A 118 -12.15 -10.37 -4.22
CA ASP A 118 -10.91 -11.12 -3.93
C ASP A 118 -9.69 -10.58 -4.68
N ARG A 119 -9.88 -9.68 -5.66
CA ARG A 119 -8.81 -8.99 -6.39
C ARG A 119 -8.21 -7.83 -5.57
N ILE A 120 -8.90 -7.39 -4.51
CA ILE A 120 -8.56 -6.18 -3.75
C ILE A 120 -8.33 -6.54 -2.29
N ASP A 121 -7.11 -6.36 -1.82
CA ASP A 121 -6.77 -6.50 -0.41
C ASP A 121 -7.18 -5.24 0.37
N MET A 122 -8.42 -5.23 0.87
CA MET A 122 -8.95 -4.11 1.66
C MET A 122 -8.18 -3.88 2.96
N LYS A 123 -7.52 -4.91 3.50
CA LYS A 123 -6.68 -4.78 4.69
C LYS A 123 -5.42 -3.99 4.36
N GLN A 124 -4.77 -4.30 3.25
CA GLN A 124 -3.61 -3.53 2.77
C GLN A 124 -3.98 -2.07 2.50
N ILE A 125 -5.14 -1.81 1.88
CA ILE A 125 -5.63 -0.45 1.63
C ILE A 125 -5.80 0.32 2.95
N GLN A 126 -6.40 -0.30 3.97
CA GLN A 126 -6.55 0.33 5.28
C GLN A 126 -5.19 0.61 5.95
N GLU A 127 -4.23 -0.30 5.82
CA GLU A 127 -2.87 -0.12 6.33
C GLU A 127 -2.16 1.06 5.62
N GLU A 128 -2.31 1.20 4.30
CA GLU A 128 -1.76 2.32 3.53
C GLU A 128 -2.38 3.67 3.96
N ILE A 129 -3.69 3.74 4.17
CA ILE A 129 -4.38 4.93 4.69
C ILE A 129 -3.85 5.28 6.08
N ASN A 130 -3.78 4.31 6.99
CA ASN A 130 -3.29 4.51 8.35
C ASN A 130 -1.84 5.00 8.33
N PHE A 131 -1.00 4.40 7.49
CA PHE A 131 0.38 4.83 7.31
C PHE A 131 0.47 6.27 6.80
N PHE A 132 -0.34 6.67 5.82
CA PHE A 132 -0.36 8.03 5.30
C PHE A 132 -0.63 9.06 6.41
N TYR A 133 -1.61 8.82 7.29
CA TYR A 133 -1.98 9.74 8.37
C TYR A 133 -1.10 9.62 9.63
N SER A 134 -0.29 8.59 9.74
CA SER A 134 0.57 8.38 10.90
C SER A 134 1.66 9.46 11.01
N LYS A 135 2.16 9.68 12.22
CA LYS A 135 3.24 10.65 12.49
C LYS A 135 4.62 10.19 12.01
N LYS A 136 4.79 8.89 11.73
CA LYS A 136 6.05 8.27 11.24
C LYS A 136 7.30 8.57 12.09
N GLY A 137 7.11 8.94 13.35
CA GLY A 137 8.20 9.29 14.26
C GLY A 137 9.11 8.12 14.65
N TRP A 138 8.71 6.91 14.29
CA TRP A 138 9.51 5.68 14.49
C TRP A 138 10.49 5.41 13.34
N ILE A 139 10.43 6.17 12.22
CA ILE A 139 11.31 6.00 11.07
C ILE A 139 12.56 6.85 11.23
N TYR A 140 13.72 6.24 11.01
CA TYR A 140 15.03 6.89 11.14
C TYR A 140 15.83 6.75 9.84
N LYS A 141 16.48 7.83 9.39
CA LYS A 141 17.38 7.77 8.22
C LYS A 141 18.61 6.89 8.47
N ASP A 142 19.05 6.82 9.71
CA ASP A 142 20.24 6.06 10.12
C ASP A 142 19.82 4.88 11.00
N LEU A 143 20.12 3.66 10.53
CA LEU A 143 19.84 2.42 11.24
C LEU A 143 20.54 2.36 12.61
N ASN A 144 21.82 2.75 12.67
CA ASN A 144 22.57 2.71 13.92
C ASN A 144 21.97 3.66 14.96
N LYS A 145 21.50 4.84 14.53
CA LYS A 145 20.80 5.77 15.41
C LYS A 145 19.50 5.18 15.95
N LEU A 146 18.72 4.49 15.11
CA LEU A 146 17.51 3.77 15.54
C LEU A 146 17.86 2.69 16.56
N ILE A 147 18.82 1.82 16.25
CA ILE A 147 19.29 0.75 17.13
C ILE A 147 19.76 1.32 18.47
N ASN A 148 20.57 2.37 18.47
CA ASN A 148 21.10 2.98 19.70
C ASN A 148 19.97 3.59 20.56
N ASN A 149 18.95 4.18 19.94
CA ASN A 149 17.79 4.70 20.67
C ASN A 149 16.96 3.57 21.30
N ILE A 150 16.80 2.45 20.60
CA ILE A 150 16.12 1.26 21.14
C ILE A 150 16.93 0.67 22.30
N LYS A 151 18.27 0.49 22.14
CA LYS A 151 19.17 0.05 23.20
C LYS A 151 19.03 0.93 24.43
N TYR A 152 19.10 2.24 24.27
CA TYR A 152 18.94 3.18 25.36
C TYR A 152 17.57 3.05 26.04
N ALA A 153 16.47 2.89 25.27
CA ALA A 153 15.15 2.71 25.86
C ALA A 153 15.04 1.42 26.69
N ILE A 154 15.74 0.36 26.27
CA ILE A 154 15.85 -0.92 26.99
C ILE A 154 16.68 -0.74 28.27
N ASP A 155 17.84 -0.08 28.20
CA ASP A 155 18.75 0.14 29.34
C ASP A 155 18.08 0.92 30.46
N ILE A 156 17.37 2.02 30.10
CA ILE A 156 16.61 2.82 31.09
C ILE A 156 15.25 2.23 31.44
N ARG A 157 14.89 1.06 30.87
CA ARG A 157 13.62 0.34 31.09
C ARG A 157 12.37 1.19 30.82
N SER A 158 12.44 2.07 29.84
CA SER A 158 11.33 2.92 29.46
C SER A 158 10.45 2.27 28.40
N LYS A 159 9.36 1.60 28.84
CA LYS A 159 8.36 1.06 27.92
C LYS A 159 7.79 2.13 27.00
N LYS A 160 7.40 3.29 27.55
CA LYS A 160 6.85 4.41 26.76
C LYS A 160 7.78 4.79 25.61
N ARG A 161 9.09 4.88 25.87
CA ARG A 161 10.06 5.20 24.83
C ARG A 161 10.24 4.05 23.83
N LEU A 162 10.25 2.80 24.32
CA LEU A 162 10.38 1.64 23.44
C LEU A 162 9.18 1.53 22.48
N TYR A 163 7.96 1.72 22.99
CA TYR A 163 6.75 1.74 22.16
C TYR A 163 6.72 2.87 21.13
N SER A 164 7.44 3.98 21.32
CA SER A 164 7.50 5.06 20.33
C SER A 164 8.30 4.71 19.07
N PHE A 165 9.03 3.58 19.07
CA PHE A 165 9.75 3.07 17.90
C PHE A 165 8.98 1.97 17.16
N ILE A 166 7.78 1.63 17.63
CA ILE A 166 6.97 0.52 17.11
C ILE A 166 5.92 1.07 16.17
N PRO A 167 5.91 0.66 14.89
CA PRO A 167 4.83 0.99 13.95
C PRO A 167 3.56 0.20 14.26
N ASP A 168 2.42 0.64 13.73
CA ASP A 168 1.11 0.02 13.96
C ASP A 168 1.05 -1.43 13.43
N ASP A 169 1.81 -1.74 12.37
CA ASP A 169 1.90 -3.05 11.74
C ASP A 169 3.10 -3.89 12.23
N PHE A 170 3.58 -3.61 13.44
CA PHE A 170 4.68 -4.33 14.07
C PHE A 170 4.35 -5.82 14.26
N THR A 171 5.26 -6.69 13.85
CA THR A 171 5.06 -8.13 13.92
C THR A 171 5.93 -8.79 14.98
N VAL A 172 5.34 -9.75 15.71
CA VAL A 172 6.08 -10.66 16.58
C VAL A 172 5.90 -12.06 16.04
N ARG A 173 6.99 -12.69 15.65
CA ARG A 173 6.99 -14.03 15.09
C ARG A 173 7.82 -14.96 15.95
N PHE A 174 7.37 -16.20 16.09
CA PHE A 174 8.12 -17.26 16.73
C PHE A 174 8.20 -18.46 15.81
N PHE A 175 9.35 -19.12 15.80
CA PHE A 175 9.51 -20.37 15.08
C PHE A 175 9.07 -21.50 15.99
N ASP A 176 8.08 -22.30 15.56
CA ASP A 176 7.66 -23.51 16.25
C ASP A 176 8.43 -24.71 15.64
N PRO A 177 9.40 -25.28 16.36
CA PRO A 177 10.20 -26.37 15.81
C PRO A 177 9.41 -27.68 15.65
N THR A 178 8.25 -27.80 16.31
CA THR A 178 7.42 -29.01 16.26
C THR A 178 6.71 -29.15 14.91
N ILE A 179 6.24 -28.03 14.39
CA ILE A 179 5.51 -27.98 13.09
C ILE A 179 6.36 -27.32 12.00
N GLN A 180 7.59 -26.91 12.33
CA GLN A 180 8.52 -26.22 11.43
C GLN A 180 7.90 -24.99 10.73
N GLN A 181 7.08 -24.23 11.43
CA GLN A 181 6.38 -23.06 10.89
C GLN A 181 6.56 -21.84 11.78
N TRP A 182 6.45 -20.67 11.14
CA TRP A 182 6.42 -19.39 11.82
C TRP A 182 5.00 -19.03 12.26
N GLY A 183 4.81 -18.85 13.57
CA GLY A 183 3.58 -18.30 14.12
C GLY A 183 3.67 -16.79 14.33
N VAL A 184 2.51 -16.14 14.39
CA VAL A 184 2.39 -14.70 14.73
C VAL A 184 1.82 -14.60 16.15
N LYS A 185 2.36 -13.70 16.96
CA LYS A 185 1.92 -13.45 18.33
C LYS A 185 1.67 -11.95 18.53
N GLU A 186 0.71 -11.63 19.36
CA GLU A 186 0.55 -10.24 19.80
C GLU A 186 1.77 -9.76 20.58
N LEU A 187 2.15 -8.49 20.37
CA LEU A 187 3.27 -7.89 21.07
C LEU A 187 2.95 -7.76 22.56
N SER A 188 3.61 -8.58 23.35
CA SER A 188 3.66 -8.39 24.79
C SER A 188 5.09 -8.15 25.22
N ILE A 189 5.50 -6.89 25.27
CA ILE A 189 6.79 -6.53 25.87
C ILE A 189 6.65 -6.80 27.39
N PRO A 190 7.48 -7.69 27.96
CA PRO A 190 7.38 -8.06 29.37
C PRO A 190 7.41 -6.83 30.27
N SER A 191 6.66 -6.88 31.36
CA SER A 191 6.71 -5.82 32.39
C SER A 191 8.10 -5.71 33.03
N ARG A 192 8.86 -6.80 33.00
CA ARG A 192 10.25 -6.86 33.46
C ARG A 192 11.08 -7.59 32.41
N TRP A 193 11.97 -6.89 31.73
CA TRP A 193 13.01 -7.52 30.92
C TRP A 193 14.31 -7.65 31.72
N GLY A 194 15.17 -8.58 31.31
CA GLY A 194 16.42 -8.89 32.00
C GLY A 194 17.32 -7.66 32.21
N ARG A 195 18.20 -7.76 33.21
CA ARG A 195 19.19 -6.70 33.46
C ARG A 195 20.37 -6.74 32.50
N ASN A 196 20.55 -7.86 31.79
CA ASN A 196 21.75 -8.14 31.00
C ASN A 196 21.39 -8.45 29.55
N ILE A 197 20.46 -7.66 28.94
CA ILE A 197 20.18 -7.82 27.53
C ILE A 197 21.43 -7.41 26.75
N ARG A 198 21.91 -8.32 25.91
CA ARG A 198 23.09 -8.11 25.06
C ARG A 198 22.65 -8.06 23.61
N PHE A 199 23.26 -7.17 22.87
CA PHE A 199 23.09 -7.03 21.43
C PHE A 199 24.34 -7.55 20.73
N SER A 200 24.17 -8.36 19.71
CA SER A 200 25.26 -8.83 18.87
C SER A 200 26.00 -7.61 18.25
N PRO A 201 27.32 -7.66 18.14
CA PRO A 201 28.07 -6.63 17.41
C PRO A 201 27.90 -6.71 15.89
N LYS A 202 27.36 -7.82 15.38
CA LYS A 202 27.15 -8.09 13.96
C LYS A 202 25.66 -8.40 13.70
N PHE A 203 25.22 -8.06 12.52
CA PHE A 203 23.90 -8.49 12.02
C PHE A 203 23.95 -9.98 11.66
N ALA A 204 22.79 -10.63 11.70
CA ALA A 204 22.66 -12.03 11.28
C ALA A 204 22.97 -12.18 9.78
N GLU A 205 23.48 -13.35 9.38
CA GLU A 205 23.94 -13.60 7.99
C GLU A 205 22.82 -13.49 6.95
N ILE A 206 21.58 -13.68 7.35
CA ILE A 206 20.40 -13.51 6.48
C ILE A 206 20.04 -12.04 6.19
N SER A 207 20.72 -11.09 6.84
CA SER A 207 20.47 -9.67 6.62
C SER A 207 20.86 -9.25 5.20
N THR A 208 20.07 -8.35 4.63
CA THR A 208 20.27 -7.77 3.31
C THR A 208 20.47 -6.25 3.42
N GLU A 209 20.54 -5.56 2.28
CA GLU A 209 20.61 -4.08 2.26
C GLU A 209 19.31 -3.41 2.75
N ASP A 210 18.18 -4.11 2.64
CA ASP A 210 16.85 -3.57 2.95
C ASP A 210 16.20 -4.22 4.18
N GLU A 211 16.74 -5.36 4.65
CA GLU A 211 16.23 -6.09 5.79
C GLU A 211 17.35 -6.53 6.72
N VAL A 212 17.31 -6.11 7.97
CA VAL A 212 18.38 -6.36 8.93
C VAL A 212 17.84 -7.06 10.17
N TYR A 213 18.53 -8.11 10.58
CA TYR A 213 18.23 -8.90 11.76
C TYR A 213 19.35 -8.76 12.79
N LEU A 214 19.04 -8.15 13.94
CA LEU A 214 20.00 -7.94 15.02
C LEU A 214 19.68 -8.92 16.17
N GLU A 215 20.60 -9.83 16.40
CA GLU A 215 20.49 -10.80 17.49
C GLU A 215 20.59 -10.11 18.85
N THR A 216 19.72 -10.52 19.76
CA THR A 216 19.72 -10.09 21.17
C THR A 216 19.53 -11.28 22.09
N THR A 217 20.20 -11.27 23.26
CA THR A 217 20.15 -12.33 24.26
C THR A 217 19.96 -11.76 25.66
N GLY A 218 19.73 -12.63 26.66
CA GLY A 218 19.59 -12.21 28.05
C GLY A 218 18.17 -11.78 28.44
N TRP A 219 17.19 -12.12 27.65
CA TRP A 219 15.77 -11.95 27.96
C TRP A 219 15.31 -12.92 29.07
N VAL A 220 14.29 -12.50 29.84
CA VAL A 220 13.82 -13.26 31.03
C VAL A 220 13.08 -14.56 30.70
N PHE A 221 12.90 -14.86 29.41
CA PHE A 221 12.19 -16.07 28.98
C PHE A 221 13.14 -17.26 28.87
N PRO A 222 13.06 -18.28 29.78
CA PRO A 222 14.02 -19.37 29.80
C PRO A 222 14.03 -20.24 28.55
N GLN A 223 12.91 -20.28 27.83
CA GLN A 223 12.74 -21.13 26.64
C GLN A 223 13.02 -20.38 25.33
N LEU A 224 13.10 -19.03 25.33
CA LEU A 224 13.30 -18.19 24.17
C LEU A 224 14.41 -17.16 24.48
N THR A 225 15.64 -17.65 24.58
CA THR A 225 16.79 -16.84 25.02
C THR A 225 17.32 -15.90 23.95
N THR A 226 17.11 -16.23 22.69
CA THR A 226 17.59 -15.46 21.53
C THR A 226 16.43 -14.82 20.81
N TRP A 227 16.52 -13.51 20.64
CA TRP A 227 15.54 -12.71 19.92
C TRP A 227 16.24 -11.94 18.80
N TYR A 228 15.64 -11.89 17.61
CA TYR A 228 16.11 -11.08 16.50
C TYR A 228 15.22 -9.86 16.35
N PHE A 229 15.80 -8.68 16.48
CA PHE A 229 15.14 -7.43 16.12
C PHE A 229 15.20 -7.27 14.62
N TYR A 230 14.05 -7.23 13.99
CA TYR A 230 13.91 -7.08 12.56
C TYR A 230 13.71 -5.62 12.20
N PHE A 231 14.63 -5.10 11.40
CA PHE A 231 14.58 -3.77 10.84
C PHE A 231 14.36 -3.86 9.34
N LYS A 232 13.49 -3.01 8.84
CA LYS A 232 13.19 -2.94 7.41
C LYS A 232 13.39 -1.53 6.89
N ARG A 233 13.91 -1.43 5.66
CA ARG A 233 13.99 -0.17 4.95
C ARG A 233 12.61 0.24 4.45
N VAL A 234 12.25 1.49 4.65
CA VAL A 234 10.96 2.04 4.25
C VAL A 234 11.02 2.40 2.77
N ASP A 235 10.16 1.77 1.98
CA ASP A 235 9.92 2.15 0.59
C ASP A 235 8.64 3.02 0.52
N TYR A 236 8.83 4.33 0.52
CA TYR A 236 7.75 5.30 0.45
C TYR A 236 8.17 6.51 -0.40
N PRO A 237 8.17 6.38 -1.72
CA PRO A 237 8.74 7.37 -2.65
C PRO A 237 7.99 8.71 -2.65
N TYR A 238 6.83 8.79 -1.99
CA TYR A 238 6.00 9.99 -1.89
C TYR A 238 6.49 11.00 -0.82
N ASP A 239 7.43 10.58 0.05
CA ASP A 239 7.98 11.44 1.09
C ASP A 239 9.48 11.18 1.26
N ASN A 240 10.31 12.05 0.68
CA ASN A 240 11.76 11.96 0.73
C ASN A 240 12.33 12.06 2.16
N THR A 241 11.55 12.53 3.13
CA THR A 241 12.02 12.62 4.53
C THR A 241 12.09 11.26 5.20
N ILE A 242 11.29 10.29 4.74
CA ILE A 242 11.22 8.94 5.29
C ILE A 242 11.64 7.85 4.30
N ASN A 243 11.50 8.10 2.99
CA ASN A 243 11.87 7.12 1.96
C ASN A 243 13.32 6.68 2.11
N GLY A 244 13.59 5.38 2.09
CA GLY A 244 14.90 4.79 2.36
C GLY A 244 15.34 4.86 3.83
N GLY A 245 14.49 5.34 4.74
CA GLY A 245 14.71 5.26 6.18
C GLY A 245 14.51 3.85 6.72
N TRP A 246 14.74 3.66 8.01
CA TRP A 246 14.64 2.39 8.70
C TRP A 246 13.55 2.41 9.76
N GLU A 247 12.79 1.34 9.86
CA GLU A 247 11.85 1.10 10.94
C GLU A 247 12.16 -0.22 11.66
N TRP A 248 11.85 -0.27 12.96
CA TRP A 248 11.87 -1.52 13.72
C TRP A 248 10.57 -2.27 13.46
N LYS A 249 10.58 -3.18 12.50
CA LYS A 249 9.38 -3.82 11.95
C LYS A 249 8.90 -5.02 12.74
N GLY A 250 9.75 -5.59 13.58
CA GLY A 250 9.32 -6.76 14.33
C GLY A 250 10.38 -7.39 15.24
N ILE A 251 9.95 -8.46 15.90
CA ILE A 251 10.78 -9.35 16.70
C ILE A 251 10.53 -10.78 16.24
N TYR A 252 11.62 -11.51 16.07
CA TYR A 252 11.59 -12.93 15.74
C TYR A 252 12.23 -13.72 16.90
N PHE A 253 11.58 -14.78 17.35
CA PHE A 253 12.08 -15.67 18.38
C PHE A 253 12.56 -16.98 17.78
N GLY A 254 13.66 -17.51 18.31
CA GLY A 254 14.22 -18.80 17.93
C GLY A 254 15.54 -18.68 17.20
N SER A 255 16.20 -19.81 17.00
CA SER A 255 17.43 -19.89 16.22
C SER A 255 17.10 -20.02 14.75
N TRP A 256 17.77 -19.22 13.94
CA TRP A 256 17.84 -19.49 12.51
C TRP A 256 18.79 -20.68 12.33
N MET A 257 18.28 -21.77 11.82
CA MET A 257 19.13 -22.88 11.36
C MET A 257 19.29 -22.79 9.86
#